data_8f52d569eaf016f3ebf5005eb5a6a18a
#
_entry.id   8f52d569eaf016f3ebf5005eb5a6a18a
#
_cell.length_a   1.000
_cell.length_b   1.000
_cell.length_c   1.000
_cell.angle_alpha   90.00
_cell.angle_beta   90.00
_cell.angle_gamma   90.00
#
_symmetry.space_group_name_H-M   'P 1'
#
loop_
_entity.id
_entity.type
_entity.pdbx_description
1 polymer ?
#
loop_
_entity_poly.entity_id
_entity_poly.type
_entity_poly.pdbx_seq_one_letter_code
_entity_poly.pdbx_strand_id
1 'polypeptide(L)'
;HNDWTGATEANPAKWKYKPYGEGKDHVLFGDWQICFQTYIDLYNIEAAKGNAAASEYMVKRAKEVMHFEAYSEPTDYWWWSDALYMVMPVMTKMYKLTGDTKYLDKLYDNLLTTDEIMLDKETNLYFRDGKYIYPKHKSANGKKDFWARGDGWVLAGLAKVLQDMPKDYKQYQFFVDKFQKLAKAVAEIQQPEGYWTRSMMDPEHAPGPETSGTAFFTYGMLWGVNNGYLSKKEYKKVIDRAWTYLTETAVQADGKVGYVQPIGERAIPGQTVDANSQANFGVGAVLLTACEYDKYLAIK
;
A
#
# COMPACT_ATOMS: atom_id res chain seq x y z
N HIS A 1 3.10 15.55 11.83
CA HIS A 1 4.15 14.57 12.09
C HIS A 1 4.15 14.19 13.56
N ASN A 2 4.11 12.91 13.85
CA ASN A 2 4.22 12.42 15.20
C ASN A 2 5.68 12.52 15.66
N ASP A 3 5.90 13.14 16.81
CA ASP A 3 7.19 13.09 17.48
C ASP A 3 7.25 11.83 18.34
N TRP A 4 7.98 10.84 17.86
CA TRP A 4 8.18 9.56 18.55
C TRP A 4 9.29 9.65 19.60
N THR A 5 10.10 10.69 19.56
CA THR A 5 11.23 10.86 20.45
C THR A 5 10.74 11.05 21.88
N GLY A 6 11.06 10.12 22.76
CA GLY A 6 10.66 10.16 24.16
C GLY A 6 9.17 9.91 24.43
N ALA A 7 8.44 9.32 23.46
CA ALA A 7 7.10 8.82 23.70
C ALA A 7 7.17 7.62 24.64
N THR A 8 6.47 7.68 25.77
CA THR A 8 6.39 6.62 26.77
C THR A 8 4.98 6.53 27.33
N GLU A 9 4.66 5.46 28.04
CA GLU A 9 3.39 5.36 28.77
C GLU A 9 3.16 6.55 29.71
N ALA A 10 4.22 7.00 30.40
CA ALA A 10 4.17 8.17 31.27
C ALA A 10 3.97 9.50 30.51
N ASN A 11 4.24 9.53 29.21
CA ASN A 11 4.02 10.70 28.37
C ASN A 11 3.26 10.35 27.07
N PRO A 12 2.01 9.90 27.18
CA PRO A 12 1.21 9.49 26.02
C PRO A 12 0.88 10.65 25.06
N ALA A 13 1.07 11.90 25.46
CA ALA A 13 0.85 13.05 24.58
C ALA A 13 1.78 13.04 23.37
N LYS A 14 2.94 12.41 23.47
CA LYS A 14 3.86 12.20 22.35
C LYS A 14 3.38 11.17 21.33
N TRP A 15 2.45 10.34 21.70
CA TRP A 15 1.76 9.39 20.84
C TRP A 15 0.48 9.98 20.24
N LYS A 16 0.08 11.17 20.69
CA LYS A 16 -1.10 11.84 20.16
C LYS A 16 -0.80 12.43 18.78
N TYR A 17 -1.66 12.12 17.92
CA TYR A 17 -1.75 12.56 16.57
C TYR A 17 -2.47 13.90 16.51
N LYS A 18 -1.92 14.88 15.84
CA LYS A 18 -2.65 16.11 15.55
C LYS A 18 -3.37 15.94 14.23
N PRO A 19 -4.70 15.86 14.23
CA PRO A 19 -5.45 15.78 12.99
C PRO A 19 -5.19 17.04 12.16
N TYR A 20 -4.83 16.86 10.92
CA TYR A 20 -4.59 17.96 10.01
C TYR A 20 -5.88 18.24 9.25
N GLY A 21 -6.59 19.32 9.62
CA GLY A 21 -7.85 19.72 8.98
C GLY A 21 -9.08 18.90 9.38
N GLU A 22 -8.97 18.03 10.39
CA GLU A 22 -10.03 17.16 10.87
C GLU A 22 -10.48 17.52 12.28
N GLY A 23 -11.60 16.92 12.71
CA GLY A 23 -12.08 17.07 14.09
C GLY A 23 -11.07 16.57 15.10
N LYS A 24 -10.98 17.23 16.25
CA LYS A 24 -9.98 16.96 17.30
C LYS A 24 -9.99 15.53 17.85
N ASP A 25 -11.10 14.83 17.69
CA ASP A 25 -11.32 13.52 18.32
C ASP A 25 -11.14 12.35 17.33
N HIS A 26 -11.23 12.60 16.00
CA HIS A 26 -11.16 11.56 14.99
C HIS A 26 -10.18 11.94 13.87
N VAL A 27 -9.33 11.00 13.51
CA VAL A 27 -8.36 11.13 12.44
C VAL A 27 -8.80 10.24 11.29
N LEU A 28 -9.50 10.82 10.32
CA LEU A 28 -10.11 10.09 9.20
C LEU A 28 -9.28 10.15 7.91
N PHE A 29 -8.15 10.85 7.92
CA PHE A 29 -7.25 10.94 6.79
C PHE A 29 -6.25 9.78 6.81
N GLY A 30 -6.26 8.94 5.75
CA GLY A 30 -5.52 7.69 5.69
C GLY A 30 -4.01 7.82 5.90
N ASP A 31 -3.39 8.88 5.38
CA ASP A 31 -1.94 9.11 5.55
C ASP A 31 -1.52 9.20 7.03
N TRP A 32 -2.45 9.51 7.88
CA TRP A 32 -2.24 9.54 9.30
C TRP A 32 -2.57 8.20 9.98
N GLN A 33 -3.54 7.47 9.47
CA GLN A 33 -3.96 6.18 10.02
C GLN A 33 -2.94 5.07 9.77
N ILE A 34 -2.05 5.22 8.79
CA ILE A 34 -1.02 4.20 8.46
C ILE A 34 -0.17 3.80 9.67
N CYS A 35 0.12 4.72 10.58
CA CYS A 35 0.93 4.42 11.77
C CYS A 35 0.28 3.36 12.67
N PHE A 36 -1.05 3.21 12.61
CA PHE A 36 -1.74 2.18 13.38
C PHE A 36 -1.36 0.75 12.98
N GLN A 37 -0.94 0.53 11.72
CA GLN A 37 -0.39 -0.77 11.33
C GLN A 37 0.79 -1.15 12.23
N THR A 38 1.76 -0.23 12.35
CA THR A 38 2.96 -0.46 13.17
C THR A 38 2.64 -0.57 14.66
N TYR A 39 1.71 0.24 15.17
CA TYR A 39 1.33 0.20 16.57
C TYR A 39 0.68 -1.13 16.95
N ILE A 40 -0.23 -1.62 16.11
CA ILE A 40 -0.88 -2.91 16.36
C ILE A 40 0.15 -4.04 16.26
N ASP A 41 1.08 -3.99 15.30
CA ASP A 41 2.13 -5.01 15.19
C ASP A 41 3.06 -5.01 16.42
N LEU A 42 3.48 -3.84 16.91
CA LEU A 42 4.28 -3.72 18.12
C LEU A 42 3.52 -4.23 19.36
N TYR A 43 2.25 -3.87 19.50
CA TYR A 43 1.39 -4.40 20.56
C TYR A 43 1.32 -5.93 20.51
N ASN A 44 1.11 -6.52 19.33
CA ASN A 44 1.03 -7.97 19.18
C ASN A 44 2.35 -8.66 19.54
N ILE A 45 3.50 -8.05 19.22
CA ILE A 45 4.83 -8.55 19.62
C ILE A 45 4.97 -8.54 21.15
N GLU A 46 4.58 -7.46 21.81
CA GLU A 46 4.65 -7.35 23.27
C GLU A 46 3.61 -8.27 23.96
N ALA A 47 2.41 -8.37 23.42
CA ALA A 47 1.38 -9.27 23.94
C ALA A 47 1.84 -10.75 23.88
N ALA A 48 2.52 -11.15 22.82
CA ALA A 48 3.10 -12.49 22.69
C ALA A 48 4.19 -12.78 23.73
N LYS A 49 4.83 -11.74 24.29
CA LYS A 49 5.80 -11.85 25.39
C LYS A 49 5.13 -11.82 26.78
N GLY A 50 3.80 -11.73 26.84
CA GLY A 50 3.04 -11.61 28.10
C GLY A 50 2.82 -10.18 28.58
N ASN A 51 3.20 -9.17 27.82
CA ASN A 51 3.14 -7.74 28.19
C ASN A 51 1.87 -7.04 27.69
N ALA A 52 0.78 -7.75 27.36
CA ALA A 52 -0.42 -7.18 26.75
C ALA A 52 -1.00 -5.98 27.53
N ALA A 53 -1.18 -6.13 28.85
CA ALA A 53 -1.75 -5.06 29.69
C ALA A 53 -0.86 -3.81 29.73
N ALA A 54 0.46 -3.99 29.85
CA ALA A 54 1.42 -2.89 29.89
C ALA A 54 1.56 -2.17 28.54
N SER A 55 1.19 -2.84 27.43
CA SER A 55 1.33 -2.32 26.06
C SER A 55 0.02 -1.81 25.45
N GLU A 56 -1.09 -1.86 26.19
CA GLU A 56 -2.43 -1.45 25.72
C GLU A 56 -2.46 0.01 25.21
N TYR A 57 -1.63 0.89 25.76
CA TYR A 57 -1.51 2.27 25.32
C TYR A 57 -1.12 2.41 23.84
N MET A 58 -0.39 1.43 23.27
CA MET A 58 0.04 1.44 21.86
C MET A 58 -1.16 1.39 20.91
N VAL A 59 -2.21 0.68 21.27
CA VAL A 59 -3.39 0.47 20.43
C VAL A 59 -4.61 1.31 20.81
N LYS A 60 -4.53 2.04 21.92
CA LYS A 60 -5.66 2.83 22.44
C LYS A 60 -6.21 3.78 21.38
N ARG A 61 -5.33 4.58 20.74
CA ARG A 61 -5.78 5.55 19.75
C ARG A 61 -6.29 4.89 18.46
N ALA A 62 -5.66 3.80 18.04
CA ALA A 62 -6.16 3.01 16.91
C ALA A 62 -7.58 2.48 17.17
N LYS A 63 -7.82 1.93 18.37
CA LYS A 63 -9.16 1.46 18.78
C LYS A 63 -10.20 2.57 18.72
N GLU A 64 -9.89 3.76 19.26
CA GLU A 64 -10.82 4.91 19.25
C GLU A 64 -11.18 5.35 17.81
N VAL A 65 -10.16 5.62 16.97
CA VAL A 65 -10.35 6.15 15.63
C VAL A 65 -10.99 5.13 14.70
N MET A 66 -10.47 3.90 14.70
CA MET A 66 -10.96 2.86 13.78
C MET A 66 -12.34 2.34 14.19
N HIS A 67 -12.68 2.36 15.48
CA HIS A 67 -14.05 2.08 15.92
C HIS A 67 -15.02 3.13 15.37
N PHE A 68 -14.69 4.41 15.50
CA PHE A 68 -15.52 5.46 14.93
C PHE A 68 -15.72 5.26 13.42
N GLU A 69 -14.65 5.03 12.67
CA GLU A 69 -14.76 4.81 11.21
C GLU A 69 -15.58 3.57 10.88
N ALA A 70 -15.35 2.45 11.57
CA ALA A 70 -16.05 1.19 11.32
C ALA A 70 -17.56 1.26 11.59
N TYR A 71 -17.98 2.10 12.53
CA TYR A 71 -19.39 2.24 12.93
C TYR A 71 -20.10 3.47 12.37
N SER A 72 -19.38 4.31 11.61
CA SER A 72 -19.96 5.45 10.91
C SER A 72 -20.70 5.03 9.63
N GLU A 73 -21.67 5.84 9.18
CA GLU A 73 -22.41 5.56 7.94
C GLU A 73 -21.60 5.84 6.66
N PRO A 74 -20.85 6.98 6.52
CA PRO A 74 -20.13 7.30 5.29
C PRO A 74 -19.15 6.20 4.86
N THR A 75 -19.01 5.99 3.54
CA THR A 75 -18.10 4.99 2.94
C THR A 75 -17.10 5.62 1.97
N ASP A 76 -17.03 6.95 1.93
CA ASP A 76 -16.19 7.73 1.02
C ASP A 76 -14.87 8.22 1.64
N TYR A 77 -14.42 7.59 2.72
CA TYR A 77 -13.19 7.97 3.41
C TYR A 77 -11.94 7.76 2.55
N TRP A 78 -11.95 6.81 1.64
CA TRP A 78 -10.78 6.38 0.86
C TRP A 78 -10.90 6.82 -0.61
N TRP A 79 -10.98 8.13 -0.83
CA TRP A 79 -11.19 8.74 -2.14
C TRP A 79 -9.93 8.84 -3.02
N TRP A 80 -8.79 8.31 -2.56
CA TRP A 80 -7.52 8.26 -3.31
C TRP A 80 -6.80 6.92 -3.09
N SER A 81 -6.03 6.49 -4.10
CA SER A 81 -5.42 5.15 -4.13
C SER A 81 -4.49 4.86 -2.95
N ASP A 82 -3.77 5.88 -2.46
CA ASP A 82 -2.84 5.75 -1.34
C ASP A 82 -3.56 5.27 -0.06
N ALA A 83 -4.79 5.72 0.17
CA ALA A 83 -5.58 5.30 1.32
C ALA A 83 -5.76 3.78 1.41
N LEU A 84 -5.78 3.08 0.27
CA LEU A 84 -5.95 1.63 0.24
C LEU A 84 -4.77 0.88 0.88
N TYR A 85 -3.56 1.42 0.80
CA TYR A 85 -2.42 0.88 1.56
C TYR A 85 -2.42 1.37 3.01
N MET A 86 -2.80 2.64 3.21
CA MET A 86 -2.72 3.28 4.51
C MET A 86 -3.71 2.64 5.50
N VAL A 87 -4.95 2.37 5.08
CA VAL A 87 -6.06 2.05 5.99
C VAL A 87 -6.59 0.63 5.86
N MET A 88 -6.70 0.05 4.64
CA MET A 88 -7.25 -1.31 4.51
C MET A 88 -6.58 -2.33 5.45
N PRO A 89 -5.22 -2.37 5.57
CA PRO A 89 -4.57 -3.30 6.49
C PRO A 89 -4.84 -2.99 7.97
N VAL A 90 -5.14 -1.74 8.31
CA VAL A 90 -5.52 -1.38 9.69
C VAL A 90 -6.86 -2.04 10.04
N MET A 91 -7.83 -2.04 9.13
CA MET A 91 -9.13 -2.68 9.35
C MET A 91 -8.99 -4.18 9.63
N THR A 92 -8.20 -4.91 8.85
CA THR A 92 -7.97 -6.34 9.09
C THR A 92 -7.21 -6.60 10.39
N LYS A 93 -6.23 -5.77 10.74
CA LYS A 93 -5.52 -5.84 12.01
C LYS A 93 -6.45 -5.53 13.20
N MET A 94 -7.37 -4.58 13.06
CA MET A 94 -8.38 -4.29 14.08
C MET A 94 -9.34 -5.46 14.27
N TYR A 95 -9.77 -6.12 13.18
CA TYR A 95 -10.52 -7.35 13.27
C TYR A 95 -9.76 -8.43 14.07
N LYS A 96 -8.49 -8.67 13.76
CA LYS A 96 -7.65 -9.64 14.51
C LYS A 96 -7.49 -9.28 15.97
N LEU A 97 -7.41 -7.99 16.28
CA LEU A 97 -7.23 -7.50 17.64
C LEU A 97 -8.51 -7.62 18.49
N THR A 98 -9.70 -7.46 17.88
CA THR A 98 -10.97 -7.32 18.58
C THR A 98 -11.95 -8.46 18.36
N GLY A 99 -11.82 -9.22 17.27
CA GLY A 99 -12.79 -10.21 16.81
C GLY A 99 -14.04 -9.60 16.16
N ASP A 100 -14.11 -8.27 16.00
CA ASP A 100 -15.29 -7.56 15.51
C ASP A 100 -15.31 -7.50 13.98
N THR A 101 -16.27 -8.19 13.36
CA THR A 101 -16.45 -8.27 11.92
C THR A 101 -16.86 -6.94 11.27
N LYS A 102 -17.31 -5.96 12.04
CA LYS A 102 -17.64 -4.62 11.55
C LYS A 102 -16.46 -3.96 10.84
N TYR A 103 -15.24 -4.22 11.26
CA TYR A 103 -14.04 -3.73 10.58
C TYR A 103 -13.90 -4.30 9.16
N LEU A 104 -14.22 -5.58 8.97
CA LEU A 104 -14.17 -6.22 7.65
C LEU A 104 -15.33 -5.76 6.76
N ASP A 105 -16.54 -5.61 7.32
CA ASP A 105 -17.68 -5.10 6.59
C ASP A 105 -17.43 -3.66 6.12
N LYS A 106 -16.89 -2.80 6.99
CA LYS A 106 -16.54 -1.43 6.64
C LYS A 106 -15.42 -1.36 5.59
N LEU A 107 -14.41 -2.21 5.71
CA LEU A 107 -13.36 -2.37 4.70
C LEU A 107 -13.97 -2.66 3.32
N TYR A 108 -14.90 -3.60 3.25
CA TYR A 108 -15.57 -3.97 2.01
C TYR A 108 -16.39 -2.80 1.44
N ASP A 109 -17.21 -2.14 2.27
CA ASP A 109 -18.08 -1.03 1.84
C ASP A 109 -17.26 0.18 1.35
N ASN A 110 -16.20 0.56 2.08
CA ASN A 110 -15.31 1.65 1.66
C ASN A 110 -14.59 1.31 0.34
N LEU A 111 -14.14 0.04 0.17
CA LEU A 111 -13.48 -0.36 -1.07
C LEU A 111 -14.43 -0.38 -2.27
N LEU A 112 -15.71 -0.74 -2.08
CA LEU A 112 -16.71 -0.63 -3.15
C LEU A 112 -16.89 0.83 -3.61
N THR A 113 -17.01 1.77 -2.67
CA THR A 113 -17.10 3.20 -3.00
C THR A 113 -15.83 3.69 -3.70
N THR A 114 -14.66 3.25 -3.24
CA THR A 114 -13.37 3.55 -3.88
C THR A 114 -13.30 3.03 -5.32
N ASP A 115 -13.77 1.80 -5.55
CA ASP A 115 -13.83 1.20 -6.89
C ASP A 115 -14.74 1.98 -7.84
N GLU A 116 -15.88 2.47 -7.37
CA GLU A 116 -16.78 3.30 -8.17
C GLU A 116 -16.12 4.61 -8.61
N ILE A 117 -15.23 5.16 -7.77
CA ILE A 117 -14.52 6.41 -8.05
C ILE A 117 -13.31 6.16 -8.97
N MET A 118 -12.48 5.13 -8.68
CA MET A 118 -11.11 5.07 -9.20
C MET A 118 -10.80 3.85 -10.06
N LEU A 119 -11.56 2.75 -9.95
CA LEU A 119 -11.25 1.53 -10.71
C LEU A 119 -11.62 1.67 -12.18
N ASP A 120 -10.64 1.57 -13.05
CA ASP A 120 -10.89 1.39 -14.48
C ASP A 120 -11.21 -0.09 -14.78
N LYS A 121 -12.48 -0.37 -15.04
CA LYS A 121 -12.98 -1.74 -15.25
C LYS A 121 -12.44 -2.40 -16.53
N GLU A 122 -11.91 -1.62 -17.47
CA GLU A 122 -11.32 -2.14 -18.70
C GLU A 122 -9.91 -2.70 -18.45
N THR A 123 -9.10 -1.96 -17.68
CA THR A 123 -7.70 -2.33 -17.42
C THR A 123 -7.47 -3.01 -16.08
N ASN A 124 -8.42 -2.94 -15.15
CA ASN A 124 -8.28 -3.32 -13.72
C ASN A 124 -7.20 -2.54 -12.97
N LEU A 125 -6.79 -1.37 -13.46
CA LEU A 125 -5.90 -0.43 -12.80
C LEU A 125 -6.70 0.66 -12.10
N TYR A 126 -6.06 1.39 -11.18
CA TYR A 126 -6.69 2.46 -10.42
C TYR A 126 -6.16 3.83 -10.84
N PHE A 127 -7.06 4.75 -11.18
CA PHE A 127 -6.73 6.17 -11.18
C PHE A 127 -6.38 6.61 -9.75
N ARG A 128 -5.51 7.60 -9.60
CA ARG A 128 -5.07 8.03 -8.27
C ARG A 128 -6.22 8.57 -7.42
N ASP A 129 -7.10 9.36 -8.02
CA ASP A 129 -8.34 9.89 -7.44
C ASP A 129 -9.26 10.45 -8.53
N GLY A 130 -10.42 10.97 -8.14
CA GLY A 130 -11.44 11.51 -9.05
C GLY A 130 -10.98 12.65 -9.97
N LYS A 131 -9.84 13.31 -9.69
CA LYS A 131 -9.26 14.34 -10.57
C LYS A 131 -8.57 13.74 -11.80
N TYR A 132 -8.07 12.51 -11.68
CA TYR A 132 -7.22 11.86 -12.68
C TYR A 132 -7.95 10.85 -13.56
N ILE A 133 -9.28 10.80 -13.50
CA ILE A 133 -10.10 9.87 -14.29
C ILE A 133 -10.11 10.28 -15.77
N TYR A 134 -9.83 9.30 -16.63
CA TYR A 134 -9.99 9.46 -18.08
C TYR A 134 -11.48 9.65 -18.46
N PRO A 135 -11.84 10.51 -19.43
CA PRO A 135 -10.98 11.33 -20.28
C PRO A 135 -10.69 12.75 -19.75
N LYS A 136 -11.11 13.11 -18.53
CA LYS A 136 -10.86 14.44 -17.94
C LYS A 136 -9.37 14.70 -17.75
N HIS A 137 -8.63 13.68 -17.31
CA HIS A 137 -7.18 13.68 -17.25
C HIS A 137 -6.61 12.67 -18.25
N LYS A 138 -5.49 13.03 -18.89
CA LYS A 138 -4.78 12.20 -19.88
C LYS A 138 -3.29 12.43 -19.73
N SER A 139 -2.52 11.43 -20.12
CA SER A 139 -1.09 11.60 -20.36
C SER A 139 -0.80 12.57 -21.50
N ALA A 140 0.46 12.96 -21.71
CA ALA A 140 0.86 13.84 -22.79
C ALA A 140 0.47 13.30 -24.17
N ASN A 141 0.42 11.99 -24.35
CA ASN A 141 0.04 11.32 -25.58
C ASN A 141 -1.44 10.93 -25.65
N GLY A 142 -2.25 11.47 -24.75
CA GLY A 142 -3.72 11.29 -24.76
C GLY A 142 -4.21 9.96 -24.21
N LYS A 143 -3.33 9.16 -23.57
CA LYS A 143 -3.67 7.84 -23.00
C LYS A 143 -4.20 7.98 -21.57
N LYS A 144 -4.78 6.88 -21.06
CA LYS A 144 -5.10 6.75 -19.62
C LYS A 144 -3.80 6.85 -18.83
N ASP A 145 -3.80 7.69 -17.79
CA ASP A 145 -2.61 7.95 -16.98
C ASP A 145 -2.76 7.31 -15.60
N PHE A 146 -2.24 6.09 -15.47
CA PHE A 146 -2.19 5.36 -14.21
C PHE A 146 -0.82 5.55 -13.56
N TRP A 147 -0.83 5.98 -12.32
CA TRP A 147 0.36 6.30 -11.57
C TRP A 147 0.96 5.07 -10.88
N ALA A 148 2.18 4.69 -11.22
CA ALA A 148 2.80 3.46 -10.73
C ALA A 148 2.78 3.33 -9.20
N ARG A 149 3.15 4.36 -8.45
CA ARG A 149 3.06 4.31 -6.99
C ARG A 149 1.62 4.21 -6.49
N GLY A 150 0.66 4.82 -7.18
CA GLY A 150 -0.76 4.71 -6.86
C GLY A 150 -1.25 3.27 -6.89
N ASP A 151 -1.09 2.59 -8.03
CA ASP A 151 -1.43 1.16 -8.14
C ASP A 151 -0.52 0.27 -7.27
N GLY A 152 0.73 0.69 -7.03
CA GLY A 152 1.63 0.03 -6.10
C GLY A 152 1.08 -0.01 -4.67
N TRP A 153 0.53 1.10 -4.21
CA TRP A 153 -0.17 1.15 -2.93
C TRP A 153 -1.34 0.17 -2.88
N VAL A 154 -2.15 0.13 -3.94
CA VAL A 154 -3.33 -0.75 -3.98
C VAL A 154 -2.94 -2.22 -3.94
N LEU A 155 -1.99 -2.66 -4.77
CA LEU A 155 -1.58 -4.06 -4.81
C LEU A 155 -0.95 -4.51 -3.49
N ALA A 156 -0.05 -3.70 -2.93
CA ALA A 156 0.58 -3.98 -1.64
C ALA A 156 -0.44 -3.94 -0.49
N GLY A 157 -1.40 -3.03 -0.53
CA GLY A 157 -2.51 -2.97 0.43
C GLY A 157 -3.37 -4.22 0.41
N LEU A 158 -3.75 -4.70 -0.78
CA LEU A 158 -4.52 -5.95 -0.94
C LEU A 158 -3.74 -7.19 -0.43
N ALA A 159 -2.43 -7.27 -0.70
CA ALA A 159 -1.58 -8.33 -0.15
C ALA A 159 -1.63 -8.34 1.39
N LYS A 160 -1.46 -7.17 2.03
CA LYS A 160 -1.55 -7.03 3.49
C LYS A 160 -2.95 -7.36 4.04
N VAL A 161 -4.01 -6.99 3.33
CA VAL A 161 -5.38 -7.35 3.69
C VAL A 161 -5.56 -8.87 3.72
N LEU A 162 -5.17 -9.56 2.65
CA LEU A 162 -5.29 -11.01 2.53
C LEU A 162 -4.39 -11.77 3.53
N GLN A 163 -3.31 -11.16 3.99
CA GLN A 163 -2.46 -11.71 5.04
C GLN A 163 -3.20 -11.88 6.37
N ASP A 164 -4.10 -10.97 6.68
CA ASP A 164 -4.79 -10.89 7.99
C ASP A 164 -6.29 -11.24 7.92
N MET A 165 -6.89 -11.26 6.74
CA MET A 165 -8.31 -11.54 6.55
C MET A 165 -8.63 -13.04 6.75
N PRO A 166 -9.65 -13.40 7.53
CA PRO A 166 -10.05 -14.80 7.70
C PRO A 166 -10.66 -15.34 6.40
N LYS A 167 -10.29 -16.58 6.04
CA LYS A 167 -10.72 -17.21 4.79
C LYS A 167 -12.21 -17.52 4.72
N ASP A 168 -12.88 -17.59 5.84
CA ASP A 168 -14.34 -17.82 5.99
C ASP A 168 -15.14 -16.51 6.00
N TYR A 169 -14.48 -15.35 5.88
CA TYR A 169 -15.20 -14.08 5.69
C TYR A 169 -16.00 -14.11 4.38
N LYS A 170 -17.28 -13.72 4.46
CA LYS A 170 -18.25 -13.84 3.35
C LYS A 170 -17.79 -13.19 2.03
N GLN A 171 -16.97 -12.13 2.07
CA GLN A 171 -16.43 -11.44 0.90
C GLN A 171 -14.94 -11.76 0.64
N TYR A 172 -14.36 -12.76 1.30
CA TYR A 172 -12.94 -13.12 1.12
C TYR A 172 -12.55 -13.28 -0.36
N GLN A 173 -13.36 -13.99 -1.15
CA GLN A 173 -13.09 -14.23 -2.57
C GLN A 173 -13.05 -12.94 -3.40
N PHE A 174 -13.85 -11.93 -3.04
CA PHE A 174 -13.81 -10.61 -3.69
C PHE A 174 -12.42 -9.97 -3.60
N PHE A 175 -11.78 -10.03 -2.43
CA PHE A 175 -10.43 -9.49 -2.24
C PHE A 175 -9.37 -10.31 -2.98
N VAL A 176 -9.52 -11.64 -3.02
CA VAL A 176 -8.64 -12.52 -3.81
C VAL A 176 -8.73 -12.17 -5.30
N ASP A 177 -9.93 -12.06 -5.83
CA ASP A 177 -10.16 -11.75 -7.26
C ASP A 177 -9.58 -10.38 -7.63
N LYS A 178 -9.75 -9.37 -6.75
CA LYS A 178 -9.17 -8.05 -6.96
C LYS A 178 -7.66 -8.09 -6.99
N PHE A 179 -7.05 -8.72 -6.00
CA PHE A 179 -5.61 -8.88 -5.93
C PHE A 179 -5.05 -9.55 -7.20
N GLN A 180 -5.66 -10.65 -7.64
CA GLN A 180 -5.22 -11.39 -8.83
C GLN A 180 -5.39 -10.58 -10.12
N LYS A 181 -6.51 -9.87 -10.29
CA LYS A 181 -6.76 -9.03 -11.46
C LYS A 181 -5.77 -7.87 -11.55
N LEU A 182 -5.54 -7.18 -10.44
CA LEU A 182 -4.58 -6.07 -10.42
C LEU A 182 -3.15 -6.57 -10.64
N ALA A 183 -2.73 -7.67 -9.98
CA ALA A 183 -1.41 -8.26 -10.18
C ALA A 183 -1.17 -8.63 -11.64
N LYS A 184 -2.17 -9.20 -12.32
CA LYS A 184 -2.10 -9.53 -13.74
C LYS A 184 -1.97 -8.27 -14.59
N ALA A 185 -2.84 -7.28 -14.41
CA ALA A 185 -2.81 -6.02 -15.16
C ALA A 185 -1.46 -5.32 -15.06
N VAL A 186 -0.91 -5.25 -13.85
CA VAL A 186 0.42 -4.67 -13.59
C VAL A 186 1.53 -5.47 -14.27
N ALA A 187 1.49 -6.80 -14.20
CA ALA A 187 2.53 -7.65 -14.80
C ALA A 187 2.64 -7.49 -16.32
N GLU A 188 1.50 -7.27 -17.00
CA GLU A 188 1.42 -7.15 -18.45
C GLU A 188 2.06 -5.87 -19.00
N ILE A 189 2.25 -4.84 -18.19
CA ILE A 189 2.76 -3.52 -18.60
C ILE A 189 4.14 -3.19 -18.01
N GLN A 190 4.87 -4.20 -17.50
CA GLN A 190 6.25 -4.03 -17.05
C GLN A 190 7.17 -3.66 -18.20
N GLN A 191 8.08 -2.70 -18.00
CA GLN A 191 9.09 -2.36 -18.99
C GLN A 191 10.12 -3.51 -19.17
N PRO A 192 10.73 -3.64 -20.37
CA PRO A 192 11.73 -4.69 -20.62
C PRO A 192 12.88 -4.73 -19.60
N GLU A 193 13.27 -3.57 -19.07
CA GLU A 193 14.33 -3.37 -18.09
C GLU A 193 13.93 -3.76 -16.66
N GLY A 194 12.66 -4.17 -16.45
CA GLY A 194 12.19 -4.72 -15.19
C GLY A 194 11.49 -3.73 -14.24
N TYR A 195 11.48 -2.46 -14.55
CA TYR A 195 10.77 -1.45 -13.76
C TYR A 195 9.40 -1.09 -14.37
N TRP A 196 8.65 -0.24 -13.69
CA TRP A 196 7.50 0.49 -14.22
C TRP A 196 7.81 1.98 -14.25
N THR A 197 7.35 2.64 -15.32
CA THR A 197 7.43 4.10 -15.42
C THR A 197 6.36 4.75 -14.57
N ARG A 198 6.54 6.02 -14.21
CA ARG A 198 5.58 6.80 -13.41
C ARG A 198 4.18 6.81 -14.01
N SER A 199 4.06 6.93 -15.34
CA SER A 199 2.83 6.72 -16.10
C SER A 199 2.89 5.34 -16.73
N MET A 200 2.14 4.39 -16.20
CA MET A 200 2.31 2.98 -16.56
C MET A 200 1.87 2.65 -17.98
N MET A 201 0.80 3.27 -18.48
CA MET A 201 0.25 3.03 -19.81
C MET A 201 0.84 3.96 -20.86
N ASP A 202 1.63 4.94 -20.45
CA ASP A 202 2.32 5.87 -21.34
C ASP A 202 3.75 6.15 -20.88
N PRO A 203 4.69 5.23 -21.10
CA PRO A 203 6.07 5.37 -20.66
C PRO A 203 6.76 6.66 -21.12
N GLU A 204 6.36 7.20 -22.28
CA GLU A 204 6.93 8.43 -22.85
C GLU A 204 6.44 9.71 -22.14
N HIS A 205 5.31 9.65 -21.41
CA HIS A 205 4.79 10.79 -20.66
C HIS A 205 5.73 11.22 -19.54
N ALA A 206 6.28 10.25 -18.81
CA ALA A 206 7.23 10.48 -17.73
C ALA A 206 8.27 9.33 -17.73
N PRO A 207 9.24 9.37 -18.65
CA PRO A 207 10.15 8.26 -18.90
C PRO A 207 11.10 7.98 -17.73
N GLY A 208 11.66 6.78 -17.74
CA GLY A 208 12.58 6.30 -16.72
C GLY A 208 11.90 5.57 -15.57
N PRO A 209 12.70 4.92 -14.71
CA PRO A 209 12.20 4.07 -13.65
C PRO A 209 11.50 4.83 -12.53
N GLU A 210 10.59 4.14 -11.86
CA GLU A 210 10.00 4.58 -10.59
C GLU A 210 10.11 3.45 -9.56
N THR A 211 11.06 3.59 -8.64
CA THR A 211 11.46 2.51 -7.73
C THR A 211 10.36 2.16 -6.72
N SER A 212 9.61 3.13 -6.20
CA SER A 212 8.62 2.83 -5.16
C SER A 212 7.46 1.98 -5.70
N GLY A 213 6.90 2.33 -6.86
CA GLY A 213 5.88 1.52 -7.53
C GLY A 213 6.42 0.14 -7.92
N THR A 214 7.61 0.11 -8.52
CA THR A 214 8.29 -1.14 -8.88
C THR A 214 8.45 -2.07 -7.68
N ALA A 215 8.89 -1.55 -6.55
CA ALA A 215 9.07 -2.35 -5.33
C ALA A 215 7.73 -2.84 -4.75
N PHE A 216 6.69 -1.99 -4.69
CA PHE A 216 5.38 -2.42 -4.22
C PHE A 216 4.74 -3.48 -5.11
N PHE A 217 4.87 -3.37 -6.42
CA PHE A 217 4.40 -4.39 -7.35
C PHE A 217 5.14 -5.71 -7.14
N THR A 218 6.45 -5.65 -7.02
CA THR A 218 7.29 -6.83 -6.78
C THR A 218 6.96 -7.48 -5.44
N TYR A 219 6.78 -6.68 -4.38
CA TYR A 219 6.32 -7.16 -3.07
C TYR A 219 4.98 -7.90 -3.18
N GLY A 220 3.99 -7.27 -3.81
CA GLY A 220 2.65 -7.87 -3.96
C GLY A 220 2.69 -9.19 -4.73
N MET A 221 3.44 -9.24 -5.85
CA MET A 221 3.58 -10.47 -6.64
C MET A 221 4.34 -11.57 -5.88
N LEU A 222 5.43 -11.24 -5.20
CA LEU A 222 6.18 -12.18 -4.36
C LEU A 222 5.30 -12.74 -3.25
N TRP A 223 4.62 -11.87 -2.51
CA TRP A 223 3.69 -12.30 -1.47
C TRP A 223 2.60 -13.22 -2.03
N GLY A 224 2.04 -12.86 -3.19
CA GLY A 224 1.02 -13.68 -3.85
C GLY A 224 1.52 -15.06 -4.24
N VAL A 225 2.74 -15.17 -4.76
CA VAL A 225 3.38 -16.46 -5.09
C VAL A 225 3.69 -17.24 -3.81
N ASN A 226 4.28 -16.60 -2.80
CA ASN A 226 4.66 -17.24 -1.54
C ASN A 226 3.46 -17.85 -0.80
N ASN A 227 2.27 -17.26 -1.00
CA ASN A 227 1.04 -17.69 -0.32
C ASN A 227 0.04 -18.42 -1.23
N GLY A 228 0.43 -18.76 -2.47
CA GLY A 228 -0.37 -19.58 -3.38
C GLY A 228 -1.53 -18.85 -4.08
N TYR A 229 -1.56 -17.52 -4.06
CA TYR A 229 -2.55 -16.72 -4.80
C TYR A 229 -2.15 -16.47 -6.25
N LEU A 230 -0.86 -16.51 -6.55
CA LEU A 230 -0.31 -16.33 -7.89
C LEU A 230 0.57 -17.53 -8.27
N SER A 231 0.60 -17.86 -9.56
CA SER A 231 1.43 -18.95 -10.09
C SER A 231 2.90 -18.54 -10.18
N LYS A 232 3.80 -19.26 -9.49
CA LYS A 232 5.26 -19.03 -9.60
C LYS A 232 5.72 -19.07 -11.06
N LYS A 233 5.22 -20.03 -11.84
CA LYS A 233 5.58 -20.20 -13.25
C LYS A 233 5.23 -18.97 -14.09
N GLU A 234 4.05 -18.38 -13.87
CA GLU A 234 3.56 -17.24 -14.65
C GLU A 234 4.27 -15.94 -14.26
N TYR A 235 4.51 -15.72 -12.97
CA TYR A 235 5.06 -14.46 -12.47
C TYR A 235 6.58 -14.43 -12.34
N LYS A 236 7.26 -15.59 -12.45
CA LYS A 236 8.73 -15.67 -12.28
C LYS A 236 9.50 -14.65 -13.13
N LYS A 237 9.18 -14.55 -14.43
CA LYS A 237 9.89 -13.65 -15.35
C LYS A 237 9.75 -12.18 -14.97
N VAL A 238 8.56 -11.78 -14.54
CA VAL A 238 8.27 -10.41 -14.11
C VAL A 238 9.01 -10.10 -12.81
N ILE A 239 8.94 -11.01 -11.84
CA ILE A 239 9.62 -10.88 -10.54
C ILE A 239 11.13 -10.82 -10.72
N ASP A 240 11.72 -11.73 -11.50
CA ASP A 240 13.16 -11.78 -11.70
C ASP A 240 13.69 -10.46 -12.31
N ARG A 241 13.02 -9.94 -13.34
CA ARG A 241 13.41 -8.67 -13.97
C ARG A 241 13.29 -7.50 -12.98
N ALA A 242 12.20 -7.44 -12.24
CA ALA A 242 12.01 -6.38 -11.24
C ALA A 242 13.06 -6.48 -10.12
N TRP A 243 13.36 -7.68 -9.67
CA TRP A 243 14.40 -7.91 -8.65
C TRP A 243 15.77 -7.47 -9.15
N THR A 244 16.15 -7.84 -10.38
CA THR A 244 17.39 -7.37 -11.01
C THR A 244 17.47 -5.85 -11.05
N TYR A 245 16.40 -5.16 -11.50
CA TYR A 245 16.36 -3.70 -11.46
C TYR A 245 16.54 -3.14 -10.05
N LEU A 246 15.82 -3.69 -9.08
CA LEU A 246 15.88 -3.21 -7.69
C LEU A 246 17.27 -3.36 -7.08
N THR A 247 17.96 -4.49 -7.34
CA THR A 247 19.26 -4.79 -6.72
C THR A 247 20.45 -4.24 -7.47
N GLU A 248 20.37 -4.11 -8.80
CA GLU A 248 21.50 -3.68 -9.62
C GLU A 248 21.46 -2.20 -10.01
N THR A 249 20.27 -1.56 -9.91
CA THR A 249 20.09 -0.17 -10.31
C THR A 249 19.54 0.71 -9.19
N ALA A 250 18.45 0.29 -8.55
CA ALA A 250 17.77 1.13 -7.56
C ALA A 250 18.55 1.20 -6.24
N VAL A 251 19.01 0.07 -5.72
CA VAL A 251 19.87 -0.02 -4.54
C VAL A 251 21.31 0.17 -4.97
N GLN A 252 21.93 1.25 -4.51
CA GLN A 252 23.29 1.63 -4.87
C GLN A 252 24.33 1.00 -3.93
N ALA A 253 25.59 1.06 -4.30
CA ALA A 253 26.70 0.43 -3.56
C ALA A 253 26.84 0.95 -2.11
N ASP A 254 26.40 2.18 -1.84
CA ASP A 254 26.39 2.81 -0.50
C ASP A 254 25.10 2.48 0.29
N GLY A 255 24.21 1.65 -0.25
CA GLY A 255 22.92 1.27 0.35
C GLY A 255 21.79 2.28 0.11
N LYS A 256 22.03 3.34 -0.64
CA LYS A 256 21.02 4.33 -1.03
C LYS A 256 20.00 3.68 -1.97
N VAL A 257 18.70 3.96 -1.78
CA VAL A 257 17.64 3.59 -2.71
C VAL A 257 17.26 4.82 -3.54
N GLY A 258 17.70 4.81 -4.80
CA GLY A 258 17.47 5.90 -5.75
C GLY A 258 16.26 5.67 -6.66
N TYR A 259 16.08 6.60 -7.60
CA TYR A 259 15.00 6.57 -8.60
C TYR A 259 13.59 6.54 -7.97
N VAL A 260 13.43 7.08 -6.79
CA VAL A 260 12.13 7.21 -6.12
C VAL A 260 11.53 8.56 -6.45
N GLN A 261 10.39 8.57 -7.13
CA GLN A 261 9.66 9.81 -7.36
C GLN A 261 9.36 10.50 -6.03
N PRO A 262 9.67 11.80 -5.86
CA PRO A 262 9.29 12.56 -4.67
C PRO A 262 7.81 12.46 -4.35
N ILE A 263 7.41 12.89 -3.15
CA ILE A 263 6.01 12.92 -2.75
C ILE A 263 5.17 13.62 -3.83
N GLY A 264 4.05 13.03 -4.21
CA GLY A 264 3.23 13.51 -5.30
C GLY A 264 1.98 12.68 -5.48
N GLU A 265 1.22 12.98 -6.51
CA GLU A 265 -0.09 12.37 -6.77
C GLU A 265 -0.31 11.92 -8.23
N ARG A 266 0.72 12.04 -9.08
CA ARG A 266 0.64 11.67 -10.51
C ARG A 266 2.02 11.54 -11.15
N ALA A 267 2.07 11.01 -12.36
CA ALA A 267 3.22 11.18 -13.23
C ALA A 267 3.36 12.66 -13.64
N ILE A 268 4.58 13.20 -13.56
CA ILE A 268 4.86 14.60 -13.93
C ILE A 268 5.89 14.60 -15.05
N PRO A 269 5.52 15.07 -16.26
CA PRO A 269 6.46 15.21 -17.36
C PRO A 269 7.63 16.13 -16.99
N GLY A 270 8.84 15.75 -17.38
CA GLY A 270 10.04 16.54 -17.13
C GLY A 270 10.53 16.57 -15.67
N GLN A 271 9.84 15.91 -14.75
CA GLN A 271 10.32 15.76 -13.38
C GLN A 271 11.58 14.89 -13.35
N THR A 272 12.67 15.42 -12.79
CA THR A 272 13.89 14.63 -12.56
C THR A 272 13.65 13.58 -11.50
N VAL A 273 13.86 12.32 -11.87
CA VAL A 273 13.87 11.16 -10.95
C VAL A 273 15.09 10.33 -11.32
N ASP A 274 16.12 10.40 -10.50
CA ASP A 274 17.44 9.83 -10.76
C ASP A 274 17.99 9.06 -9.54
N ALA A 275 19.23 8.61 -9.61
CA ALA A 275 19.91 7.88 -8.55
C ALA A 275 19.94 8.63 -7.20
N ASN A 276 19.81 9.94 -7.18
CA ASN A 276 19.78 10.75 -5.96
C ASN A 276 18.38 11.01 -5.43
N SER A 277 17.36 10.68 -6.19
CA SER A 277 15.96 10.86 -5.82
C SER A 277 15.52 9.79 -4.83
N GLN A 278 15.35 10.14 -3.57
CA GLN A 278 15.07 9.24 -2.45
C GLN A 278 13.81 9.65 -1.68
N ALA A 279 13.12 8.66 -1.09
CA ALA A 279 12.05 8.89 -0.12
C ALA A 279 11.88 7.66 0.78
N ASN A 280 11.46 7.89 2.03
CA ASN A 280 11.31 6.82 3.04
C ASN A 280 10.38 5.69 2.58
N PHE A 281 9.29 6.02 1.88
CA PHE A 281 8.35 5.02 1.36
C PHE A 281 8.98 4.13 0.29
N GLY A 282 9.94 4.63 -0.52
CA GLY A 282 10.69 3.83 -1.48
C GLY A 282 11.60 2.83 -0.77
N VAL A 283 12.32 3.26 0.26
CA VAL A 283 13.14 2.38 1.10
C VAL A 283 12.28 1.31 1.76
N GLY A 284 11.15 1.70 2.35
CA GLY A 284 10.20 0.77 2.99
C GLY A 284 9.68 -0.29 2.01
N ALA A 285 9.33 0.11 0.78
CA ALA A 285 8.87 -0.81 -0.25
C ALA A 285 9.94 -1.83 -0.67
N VAL A 286 11.19 -1.37 -0.84
CA VAL A 286 12.34 -2.25 -1.16
C VAL A 286 12.59 -3.25 -0.03
N LEU A 287 12.54 -2.82 1.23
CA LEU A 287 12.70 -3.72 2.39
C LEU A 287 11.59 -4.78 2.46
N LEU A 288 10.32 -4.39 2.23
CA LEU A 288 9.21 -5.35 2.14
C LEU A 288 9.44 -6.37 1.04
N THR A 289 9.89 -5.90 -0.13
CA THR A 289 10.21 -6.76 -1.28
C THR A 289 11.34 -7.74 -0.95
N ALA A 290 12.40 -7.28 -0.30
CA ALA A 290 13.54 -8.13 0.07
C ALA A 290 13.14 -9.24 1.05
N CYS A 291 12.30 -8.92 2.04
CA CYS A 291 11.76 -9.90 2.98
C CYS A 291 10.91 -10.98 2.28
N GLU A 292 10.10 -10.61 1.30
CA GLU A 292 9.32 -11.59 0.54
C GLU A 292 10.16 -12.36 -0.47
N TYR A 293 11.21 -11.75 -1.03
CA TYR A 293 12.12 -12.42 -1.95
C TYR A 293 12.93 -13.52 -1.25
N ASP A 294 13.36 -13.30 -0.02
CA ASP A 294 14.04 -14.33 0.80
C ASP A 294 13.13 -15.58 0.98
N LYS A 295 11.85 -15.38 1.29
CA LYS A 295 10.87 -16.48 1.35
C LYS A 295 10.66 -17.16 0.00
N TYR A 296 10.61 -16.37 -1.08
CA TYR A 296 10.43 -16.87 -2.44
C TYR A 296 11.55 -17.79 -2.89
N LEU A 297 12.79 -17.53 -2.48
CA LEU A 297 13.93 -18.41 -2.76
C LEU A 297 13.81 -19.78 -2.10
N ALA A 298 13.12 -19.88 -0.96
CA ALA A 298 12.90 -21.12 -0.25
C ALA A 298 11.80 -22.02 -0.87
N ILE A 299 10.96 -21.46 -1.75
CA ILE A 299 9.90 -22.24 -2.45
C ILE A 299 10.51 -23.02 -3.59
N LYS A 300 10.42 -24.35 -3.51
CA LYS A 300 10.91 -25.30 -4.53
C LYS A 300 10.05 -25.27 -5.79
#